data_a26704d339b3ee06a76e6688254d09a1
#
_entry.id   a26704d339b3ee06a76e6688254d09a1
#
_cell.length_a   1.000
_cell.length_b   1.000
_cell.length_c   1.000
_cell.angle_alpha   90.00
_cell.angle_beta   90.00
_cell.angle_gamma   90.00
#
_symmetry.space_group_name_H-M   'P 1'
#
loop_
_entity.id
_entity.type
_entity.pdbx_description
1 polymer ?
#
loop_
_entity_poly.entity_id
_entity_poly.type
_entity_poly.pdbx_seq_one_letter_code
_entity_poly.pdbx_strand_id
1 'polypeptide(L)'
;MQSISGTGACHLGGLFLSRFLPRPSNQPLYLSSPTWANHNQIFSNVQLPLKQYPYFSTKTKGLDFDGMRSSIENAPEGSIIVLHACAHNPTGVDPTREQWKEIAKVIRAKKHFPFFDCAYQGFASGDLENDAWAIRYFVAEGFELCIAQSFAKNFGLYGERAGAFHFVTGAGPDAQSTIGRIASQLAILQRSEISNPPAYGARIASLILNDPALFKEWEANLRTMAGRIIDMRKALRSKLEQLNGKEGSWKHITEQIGMFSFTGLSEKQVLKIREVAHVYMTKNGRISMAGLNTKNVEYTARAIDKVVKEA
;
A
#
# COMPACT_ATOMS: atom_id res chain seq x y z
N MET A 1 2.40 -16.16 -9.42
CA MET A 1 3.62 -16.87 -8.96
C MET A 1 3.85 -16.56 -7.49
N GLN A 2 4.23 -17.55 -6.68
CA GLN A 2 4.59 -17.30 -5.26
C GLN A 2 5.85 -16.41 -5.18
N SER A 3 5.90 -15.55 -4.16
CA SER A 3 7.03 -14.63 -3.91
C SER A 3 7.42 -14.60 -2.42
N ILE A 4 8.60 -14.05 -2.11
CA ILE A 4 9.01 -13.80 -0.72
C ILE A 4 8.34 -12.53 -0.21
N SER A 5 7.01 -12.66 0.08
CA SER A 5 6.13 -11.60 0.50
C SER A 5 6.01 -10.47 -0.55
N GLY A 6 5.43 -9.33 -0.16
CA GLY A 6 5.29 -8.17 -1.05
C GLY A 6 6.62 -7.59 -1.51
N THR A 7 7.66 -7.61 -0.67
CA THR A 7 9.01 -7.15 -1.05
C THR A 7 9.55 -7.92 -2.26
N GLY A 8 9.48 -9.26 -2.20
CA GLY A 8 9.93 -10.09 -3.31
C GLY A 8 9.02 -9.99 -4.54
N ALA A 9 7.71 -9.77 -4.34
CA ALA A 9 6.79 -9.53 -5.45
C ALA A 9 7.10 -8.22 -6.18
N CYS A 10 7.37 -7.13 -5.44
CA CYS A 10 7.80 -5.86 -6.03
C CYS A 10 9.14 -5.99 -6.77
N HIS A 11 10.11 -6.71 -6.16
CA HIS A 11 11.41 -6.96 -6.79
C HIS A 11 11.28 -7.77 -8.08
N LEU A 12 10.59 -8.92 -8.01
CA LEU A 12 10.39 -9.82 -9.16
C LEU A 12 9.66 -9.10 -10.31
N GLY A 13 8.60 -8.36 -9.98
CA GLY A 13 7.85 -7.59 -10.96
C GLY A 13 8.68 -6.45 -11.57
N GLY A 14 9.41 -5.71 -10.74
CA GLY A 14 10.33 -4.66 -11.20
C GLY A 14 11.43 -5.21 -12.11
N LEU A 15 12.05 -6.34 -11.73
CA LEU A 15 13.08 -7.01 -12.53
C LEU A 15 12.51 -7.51 -13.87
N PHE A 16 11.32 -8.11 -13.84
CA PHE A 16 10.62 -8.54 -15.05
C PHE A 16 10.34 -7.38 -16.00
N LEU A 17 9.76 -6.30 -15.50
CA LEU A 17 9.45 -5.12 -16.32
C LEU A 17 10.71 -4.40 -16.82
N SER A 18 11.77 -4.37 -16.02
CA SER A 18 13.08 -3.82 -16.42
C SER A 18 13.66 -4.53 -17.65
N ARG A 19 13.46 -5.85 -17.75
CA ARG A 19 14.03 -6.69 -18.80
C ARG A 19 13.14 -6.87 -20.03
N PHE A 20 11.83 -6.90 -19.83
CA PHE A 20 10.91 -7.39 -20.89
C PHE A 20 9.84 -6.38 -21.30
N LEU A 21 9.57 -5.33 -20.51
CA LEU A 21 8.61 -4.31 -20.95
C LEU A 21 9.24 -3.49 -22.08
N PRO A 22 8.63 -3.45 -23.29
CA PRO A 22 9.13 -2.64 -24.41
C PRO A 22 9.04 -1.14 -24.05
N ARG A 23 10.16 -0.52 -23.75
CA ARG A 23 10.25 0.89 -23.37
C ARG A 23 11.66 1.45 -23.63
N PRO A 24 11.84 2.77 -23.78
CA PRO A 24 13.16 3.38 -23.79
C PRO A 24 13.92 3.07 -22.48
N SER A 25 15.23 2.80 -22.57
CA SER A 25 16.07 2.39 -21.44
C SER A 25 16.09 3.38 -20.27
N ASN A 26 15.86 4.67 -20.57
CA ASN A 26 15.84 5.76 -19.57
C ASN A 26 14.43 6.11 -19.07
N GLN A 27 13.40 5.36 -19.47
CA GLN A 27 12.03 5.66 -19.06
C GLN A 27 11.81 5.31 -17.59
N PRO A 28 11.37 6.27 -16.74
CA PRO A 28 11.30 6.07 -15.31
C PRO A 28 10.10 5.25 -14.87
N LEU A 29 10.26 4.64 -13.69
CA LEU A 29 9.17 4.18 -12.84
C LEU A 29 8.82 5.29 -11.86
N TYR A 30 7.53 5.57 -11.72
CA TYR A 30 7.00 6.61 -10.83
C TYR A 30 6.48 6.02 -9.53
N LEU A 31 6.92 6.57 -8.40
CA LEU A 31 6.47 6.26 -7.04
C LEU A 31 5.68 7.42 -6.46
N SER A 32 4.73 7.15 -5.57
CA SER A 32 4.09 8.21 -4.79
C SER A 32 5.08 8.93 -3.87
N SER A 33 4.85 10.21 -3.61
CA SER A 33 5.61 10.99 -2.62
C SER A 33 4.68 11.51 -1.52
N PRO A 34 4.79 10.99 -0.28
CA PRO A 34 5.65 9.88 0.17
C PRO A 34 5.19 8.52 -0.34
N THR A 35 6.04 7.50 -0.19
CA THR A 35 5.74 6.09 -0.44
C THR A 35 6.31 5.21 0.67
N TRP A 36 6.04 3.90 0.66
CA TRP A 36 6.77 2.96 1.48
C TRP A 36 8.27 3.06 1.20
N ALA A 37 9.05 3.42 2.23
CA ALA A 37 10.47 3.78 2.06
C ALA A 37 11.28 2.73 1.27
N ASN A 38 10.95 1.45 1.43
CA ASN A 38 11.66 0.36 0.76
C ASN A 38 11.40 0.28 -0.76
N HIS A 39 10.35 0.91 -1.29
CA HIS A 39 10.11 0.96 -2.74
C HIS A 39 11.31 1.55 -3.48
N ASN A 40 11.89 2.64 -2.97
CA ASN A 40 13.05 3.28 -3.60
C ASN A 40 14.20 2.29 -3.77
N GLN A 41 14.53 1.53 -2.69
CA GLN A 41 15.62 0.57 -2.74
C GLN A 41 15.30 -0.63 -3.63
N ILE A 42 14.09 -1.18 -3.56
CA ILE A 42 13.67 -2.33 -4.36
C ILE A 42 13.81 -2.03 -5.86
N PHE A 43 13.24 -0.91 -6.32
CA PHE A 43 13.22 -0.60 -7.75
C PHE A 43 14.55 -0.04 -8.26
N SER A 44 15.35 0.60 -7.41
CA SER A 44 16.75 0.96 -7.76
C SER A 44 17.62 -0.28 -7.95
N ASN A 45 17.44 -1.31 -7.15
CA ASN A 45 18.21 -2.56 -7.26
C ASN A 45 17.97 -3.30 -8.59
N VAL A 46 16.84 -3.07 -9.24
CA VAL A 46 16.53 -3.64 -10.57
C VAL A 46 16.80 -2.65 -11.71
N GLN A 47 17.58 -1.60 -11.44
CA GLN A 47 18.07 -0.61 -12.42
C GLN A 47 16.95 0.14 -13.15
N LEU A 48 15.81 0.35 -12.49
CA LEU A 48 14.75 1.21 -13.00
C LEU A 48 15.02 2.66 -12.57
N PRO A 49 15.10 3.63 -13.49
CA PRO A 49 15.16 5.04 -13.14
C PRO A 49 13.92 5.44 -12.36
N LEU A 50 14.08 6.10 -11.21
CA LEU A 50 12.97 6.44 -10.34
C LEU A 50 12.62 7.92 -10.46
N LYS A 51 11.33 8.21 -10.51
CA LYS A 51 10.73 9.53 -10.31
C LYS A 51 9.59 9.43 -9.29
N GLN A 52 9.09 10.56 -8.86
CA GLN A 52 8.01 10.62 -7.91
C GLN A 52 6.87 11.49 -8.44
N TYR A 53 5.64 11.14 -8.04
CA TYR A 53 4.46 11.98 -8.22
C TYR A 53 3.94 12.44 -6.84
N PRO A 54 3.42 13.69 -6.72
CA PRO A 54 2.79 14.17 -5.50
C PRO A 54 1.65 13.26 -5.09
N TYR A 55 1.51 12.99 -3.79
CA TYR A 55 0.45 12.12 -3.27
C TYR A 55 -0.24 12.68 -2.02
N PHE A 56 0.51 13.29 -1.12
CA PHE A 56 -0.02 13.77 0.14
C PHE A 56 0.19 15.26 0.32
N SER A 57 -0.91 15.96 0.60
CA SER A 57 -0.89 17.37 0.94
C SER A 57 -0.77 17.55 2.45
N THR A 58 0.32 18.14 2.91
CA THR A 58 0.50 18.49 4.34
C THR A 58 -0.48 19.58 4.78
N LYS A 59 -0.95 20.41 3.86
CA LYS A 59 -1.92 21.47 4.12
C LYS A 59 -3.31 20.93 4.46
N THR A 60 -3.81 19.99 3.65
CA THR A 60 -5.14 19.38 3.83
C THR A 60 -5.08 18.11 4.67
N LYS A 61 -3.89 17.55 4.91
CA LYS A 61 -3.65 16.21 5.50
C LYS A 61 -4.38 15.08 4.78
N GLY A 62 -4.58 15.26 3.47
CA GLY A 62 -5.30 14.37 2.57
C GLY A 62 -4.55 14.11 1.27
N LEU A 63 -5.22 13.50 0.30
CA LEU A 63 -4.68 13.25 -1.03
C LEU A 63 -4.45 14.55 -1.80
N ASP A 64 -3.28 14.71 -2.40
CA ASP A 64 -2.99 15.72 -3.41
C ASP A 64 -3.38 15.16 -4.79
N PHE A 65 -4.69 15.06 -5.02
CA PHE A 65 -5.20 14.41 -6.23
C PHE A 65 -4.81 15.14 -7.51
N ASP A 66 -4.87 16.46 -7.52
CA ASP A 66 -4.55 17.25 -8.70
C ASP A 66 -3.06 17.17 -9.04
N GLY A 67 -2.20 17.24 -8.03
CA GLY A 67 -0.76 17.04 -8.19
C GLY A 67 -0.43 15.63 -8.69
N MET A 68 -1.05 14.60 -8.14
CA MET A 68 -0.91 13.21 -8.58
C MET A 68 -1.33 13.05 -10.04
N ARG A 69 -2.54 13.47 -10.39
CA ARG A 69 -3.11 13.36 -11.73
C ARG A 69 -2.24 14.09 -12.76
N SER A 70 -1.92 15.35 -12.50
CA SER A 70 -1.10 16.16 -13.40
C SER A 70 0.31 15.58 -13.60
N SER A 71 0.93 15.06 -12.54
CA SER A 71 2.26 14.45 -12.64
C SER A 71 2.24 13.17 -13.49
N ILE A 72 1.21 12.32 -13.32
CA ILE A 72 1.04 11.10 -14.13
C ILE A 72 0.74 11.47 -15.60
N GLU A 73 -0.09 12.48 -15.83
CA GLU A 73 -0.41 12.97 -17.17
C GLU A 73 0.82 13.53 -17.93
N ASN A 74 1.72 14.19 -17.20
CA ASN A 74 2.95 14.77 -17.78
C ASN A 74 4.13 13.76 -17.83
N ALA A 75 3.96 12.56 -17.28
CA ALA A 75 4.97 11.50 -17.38
C ALA A 75 5.16 11.07 -18.85
N PRO A 76 6.37 10.66 -19.26
CA PRO A 76 6.62 10.10 -20.59
C PRO A 76 5.68 8.93 -20.88
N GLU A 77 5.14 8.85 -22.11
CA GLU A 77 4.24 7.77 -22.53
C GLU A 77 4.84 6.39 -22.23
N GLY A 78 4.03 5.45 -21.73
CA GLY A 78 4.48 4.11 -21.39
C GLY A 78 5.26 3.98 -20.07
N SER A 79 5.31 5.02 -19.22
CA SER A 79 5.95 4.94 -17.90
C SER A 79 5.29 3.89 -17.00
N ILE A 80 6.06 3.29 -16.09
CA ILE A 80 5.51 2.41 -15.05
C ILE A 80 5.03 3.28 -13.89
N ILE A 81 3.77 3.10 -13.47
CA ILE A 81 3.18 3.84 -12.35
C ILE A 81 2.90 2.86 -11.20
N VAL A 82 3.63 2.98 -10.10
CA VAL A 82 3.39 2.18 -8.89
C VAL A 82 2.25 2.82 -8.10
N LEU A 83 1.23 2.02 -7.82
CA LEU A 83 0.00 2.40 -7.15
C LEU A 83 -0.20 1.51 -5.92
N HIS A 84 -0.56 2.09 -4.76
CA HIS A 84 -0.98 1.28 -3.63
C HIS A 84 -2.46 0.93 -3.79
N ALA A 85 -2.80 -0.36 -3.70
CA ALA A 85 -4.16 -0.84 -3.94
C ALA A 85 -5.17 -0.31 -2.91
N CYS A 86 -4.75 -0.29 -1.64
CA CYS A 86 -5.50 0.25 -0.49
C CYS A 86 -4.56 0.55 0.67
N ALA A 87 -5.04 1.35 1.63
CA ALA A 87 -4.32 1.74 2.85
C ALA A 87 -2.89 2.21 2.56
N HIS A 88 -2.77 3.22 1.74
CA HIS A 88 -1.49 3.76 1.28
C HIS A 88 -0.47 3.95 2.41
N ASN A 89 0.69 3.36 2.27
CA ASN A 89 1.79 3.46 3.23
C ASN A 89 2.77 4.57 2.80
N PRO A 90 2.95 5.67 3.55
CA PRO A 90 2.68 5.81 5.00
C PRO A 90 1.40 6.56 5.35
N THR A 91 0.65 7.11 4.40
CA THR A 91 -0.34 8.15 4.66
C THR A 91 -1.68 7.65 5.17
N GLY A 92 -2.07 6.43 4.82
CA GLY A 92 -3.42 5.90 5.09
C GLY A 92 -4.52 6.58 4.26
N VAL A 93 -4.17 7.40 3.28
CA VAL A 93 -5.12 8.11 2.41
C VAL A 93 -5.17 7.43 1.06
N ASP A 94 -6.36 7.05 0.62
CA ASP A 94 -6.56 6.42 -0.68
C ASP A 94 -7.43 7.30 -1.59
N PRO A 95 -7.28 7.22 -2.91
CA PRO A 95 -8.20 7.85 -3.87
C PRO A 95 -9.61 7.30 -3.73
N THR A 96 -10.62 8.13 -3.95
CA THR A 96 -12.01 7.69 -4.08
C THR A 96 -12.19 6.84 -5.35
N ARG A 97 -13.32 6.14 -5.48
CA ARG A 97 -13.61 5.36 -6.70
C ARG A 97 -13.66 6.24 -7.94
N GLU A 98 -14.19 7.45 -7.84
CA GLU A 98 -14.22 8.43 -8.92
C GLU A 98 -12.82 8.89 -9.30
N GLN A 99 -11.98 9.17 -8.32
CA GLN A 99 -10.57 9.52 -8.54
C GLN A 99 -9.79 8.36 -9.19
N TRP A 100 -10.03 7.11 -8.77
CA TRP A 100 -9.45 5.93 -9.42
C TRP A 100 -9.86 5.80 -10.89
N LYS A 101 -11.12 6.10 -11.23
CA LYS A 101 -11.59 6.12 -12.62
C LYS A 101 -10.86 7.19 -13.44
N GLU A 102 -10.61 8.37 -12.86
CA GLU A 102 -9.85 9.42 -13.54
C GLU A 102 -8.38 9.06 -13.73
N ILE A 103 -7.74 8.48 -12.71
CA ILE A 103 -6.36 7.96 -12.82
C ILE A 103 -6.28 6.91 -13.94
N ALA A 104 -7.25 5.99 -14.02
CA ALA A 104 -7.30 4.98 -15.07
C ALA A 104 -7.41 5.61 -16.47
N LYS A 105 -8.22 6.67 -16.65
CA LYS A 105 -8.30 7.39 -17.92
C LYS A 105 -6.96 7.98 -18.33
N VAL A 106 -6.24 8.62 -17.40
CA VAL A 106 -4.92 9.19 -17.67
C VAL A 106 -3.91 8.10 -18.01
N ILE A 107 -3.86 7.00 -17.23
CA ILE A 107 -2.97 5.86 -17.47
C ILE A 107 -3.23 5.27 -18.85
N ARG A 108 -4.49 5.12 -19.26
CA ARG A 108 -4.86 4.63 -20.61
C ARG A 108 -4.39 5.58 -21.70
N ALA A 109 -4.71 6.87 -21.58
CA ALA A 109 -4.39 7.88 -22.58
C ALA A 109 -2.88 7.98 -22.83
N LYS A 110 -2.07 7.79 -21.79
CA LYS A 110 -0.62 7.83 -21.82
C LYS A 110 0.04 6.45 -22.00
N LYS A 111 -0.74 5.40 -22.19
CA LYS A 111 -0.28 3.99 -22.30
C LYS A 111 0.66 3.60 -21.16
N HIS A 112 0.47 4.16 -19.97
CA HIS A 112 1.26 3.81 -18.80
C HIS A 112 0.98 2.38 -18.35
N PHE A 113 1.98 1.75 -17.74
CA PHE A 113 1.86 0.41 -17.17
C PHE A 113 1.58 0.50 -15.67
N PRO A 114 0.37 0.14 -15.19
CA PRO A 114 0.05 0.15 -13.76
C PRO A 114 0.69 -1.03 -13.03
N PHE A 115 1.32 -0.74 -11.91
CA PHE A 115 1.91 -1.71 -11.00
C PHE A 115 1.29 -1.52 -9.60
N PHE A 116 0.45 -2.44 -9.15
CA PHE A 116 -0.20 -2.35 -7.85
C PHE A 116 0.62 -3.03 -6.74
N ASP A 117 0.91 -2.29 -5.65
CA ASP A 117 1.32 -2.87 -4.37
C ASP A 117 0.08 -3.13 -3.51
N CYS A 118 -0.17 -4.41 -3.20
CA CYS A 118 -1.34 -4.89 -2.46
C CYS A 118 -0.91 -5.57 -1.15
N ALA A 119 -0.58 -4.75 -0.14
CA ALA A 119 -0.07 -5.24 1.13
C ALA A 119 -1.15 -5.36 2.23
N TYR A 120 -2.32 -4.73 2.06
CA TYR A 120 -3.30 -4.54 3.14
C TYR A 120 -4.72 -4.98 2.78
N GLN A 121 -4.92 -5.77 1.75
CA GLN A 121 -6.24 -6.26 1.35
C GLN A 121 -6.93 -7.01 2.51
N GLY A 122 -8.18 -6.62 2.80
CA GLY A 122 -8.97 -7.11 3.93
C GLY A 122 -8.60 -6.48 5.27
N PHE A 123 -7.43 -5.86 5.38
CA PHE A 123 -6.95 -5.23 6.60
C PHE A 123 -7.18 -3.70 6.64
N ALA A 124 -7.49 -3.09 5.49
CA ALA A 124 -7.79 -1.67 5.40
C ALA A 124 -9.22 -1.36 5.87
N SER A 125 -10.22 -1.94 5.23
CA SER A 125 -11.64 -1.73 5.55
C SER A 125 -12.29 -2.89 6.30
N GLY A 126 -11.68 -4.07 6.35
CA GLY A 126 -12.28 -5.32 6.82
C GLY A 126 -13.07 -6.05 5.74
N ASP A 127 -13.05 -5.56 4.50
CA ASP A 127 -13.75 -6.14 3.35
C ASP A 127 -12.75 -6.37 2.21
N LEU A 128 -12.60 -7.63 1.80
CA LEU A 128 -11.65 -8.05 0.78
C LEU A 128 -11.95 -7.44 -0.59
N GLU A 129 -13.24 -7.35 -0.95
CA GLU A 129 -13.69 -6.85 -2.24
C GLU A 129 -13.54 -5.33 -2.33
N ASN A 130 -13.88 -4.62 -1.26
CA ASN A 130 -13.71 -3.18 -1.20
C ASN A 130 -12.23 -2.79 -1.29
N ASP A 131 -11.37 -3.50 -0.59
CA ASP A 131 -9.92 -3.22 -0.60
C ASP A 131 -9.24 -3.58 -1.93
N ALA A 132 -9.81 -4.52 -2.69
CA ALA A 132 -9.34 -4.90 -4.02
C ALA A 132 -9.99 -4.10 -5.15
N TRP A 133 -10.92 -3.19 -4.85
CA TRP A 133 -11.76 -2.54 -5.85
C TRP A 133 -10.95 -1.85 -6.97
N ALA A 134 -9.90 -1.12 -6.63
CA ALA A 134 -9.06 -0.43 -7.61
C ALA A 134 -8.42 -1.41 -8.60
N ILE A 135 -7.84 -2.51 -8.11
CA ILE A 135 -7.24 -3.55 -8.96
C ILE A 135 -8.30 -4.16 -9.88
N ARG A 136 -9.46 -4.58 -9.30
CA ARG A 136 -10.55 -5.19 -10.07
C ARG A 136 -11.11 -4.27 -11.13
N TYR A 137 -11.23 -2.98 -10.82
CA TYR A 137 -11.66 -1.96 -11.78
C TYR A 137 -10.68 -1.87 -12.96
N PHE A 138 -9.38 -1.78 -12.71
CA PHE A 138 -8.39 -1.74 -13.78
C PHE A 138 -8.39 -3.02 -14.63
N VAL A 139 -8.54 -4.19 -14.01
CA VAL A 139 -8.67 -5.47 -14.74
C VAL A 139 -9.93 -5.48 -15.61
N ALA A 140 -11.08 -5.07 -15.07
CA ALA A 140 -12.35 -4.99 -15.80
C ALA A 140 -12.30 -4.00 -16.98
N GLU A 141 -11.52 -2.94 -16.84
CA GLU A 141 -11.24 -1.99 -17.91
C GLU A 141 -10.24 -2.53 -18.95
N GLY A 142 -9.71 -3.74 -18.80
CA GLY A 142 -8.82 -4.39 -19.76
C GLY A 142 -7.37 -3.91 -19.72
N PHE A 143 -6.89 -3.37 -18.59
CA PHE A 143 -5.49 -3.02 -18.46
C PHE A 143 -4.61 -4.27 -18.32
N GLU A 144 -3.47 -4.25 -19.01
CA GLU A 144 -2.33 -5.07 -18.60
C GLU A 144 -1.70 -4.45 -17.36
N LEU A 145 -1.42 -5.25 -16.34
CA LEU A 145 -0.90 -4.76 -15.06
C LEU A 145 -0.17 -5.84 -14.26
N CYS A 146 0.63 -5.38 -13.29
CA CYS A 146 1.22 -6.24 -12.26
C CYS A 146 0.60 -5.98 -10.89
N ILE A 147 0.55 -7.02 -10.05
CA ILE A 147 0.15 -6.93 -8.65
C ILE A 147 1.19 -7.61 -7.78
N ALA A 148 1.79 -6.86 -6.85
CA ALA A 148 2.63 -7.38 -5.79
C ALA A 148 1.78 -7.56 -4.52
N GLN A 149 1.43 -8.79 -4.19
CA GLN A 149 0.57 -9.11 -3.05
C GLN A 149 1.38 -9.67 -1.88
N SER A 150 1.11 -9.16 -0.68
CA SER A 150 1.72 -9.62 0.57
C SER A 150 0.69 -10.31 1.46
N PHE A 151 1.05 -11.46 2.00
CA PHE A 151 0.28 -12.14 3.06
C PHE A 151 0.86 -11.91 4.46
N ALA A 152 1.84 -11.00 4.58
CA ALA A 152 2.46 -10.68 5.86
C ALA A 152 1.46 -10.11 6.88
N LYS A 153 0.55 -9.21 6.46
CA LYS A 153 -0.36 -8.51 7.35
C LYS A 153 -1.67 -9.27 7.52
N ASN A 154 -2.37 -9.54 6.42
CA ASN A 154 -3.71 -10.12 6.47
C ASN A 154 -3.76 -11.59 6.93
N PHE A 155 -2.65 -12.32 6.84
CA PHE A 155 -2.48 -13.65 7.43
C PHE A 155 -1.56 -13.66 8.68
N GLY A 156 -0.97 -12.52 9.06
CA GLY A 156 0.01 -12.47 10.14
C GLY A 156 1.33 -13.20 9.85
N LEU A 157 1.59 -13.55 8.60
CA LEU A 157 2.73 -14.36 8.14
C LEU A 157 3.99 -13.52 7.87
N TYR A 158 4.31 -12.58 8.76
CA TYR A 158 5.45 -11.65 8.58
C TYR A 158 6.79 -12.37 8.40
N GLY A 159 7.07 -13.35 9.26
CA GLY A 159 8.32 -14.13 9.28
C GLY A 159 8.37 -15.20 8.21
N GLU A 160 7.22 -15.71 7.79
CA GLU A 160 7.09 -16.80 6.82
C GLU A 160 7.34 -16.37 5.38
N ARG A 161 7.43 -15.08 5.13
CA ARG A 161 7.74 -14.48 3.82
C ARG A 161 6.83 -14.98 2.70
N ALA A 162 5.52 -15.08 2.95
CA ALA A 162 4.51 -15.48 1.96
C ALA A 162 3.92 -14.27 1.23
N GLY A 163 3.77 -14.41 -0.08
CA GLY A 163 3.15 -13.42 -0.97
C GLY A 163 2.99 -13.99 -2.38
N ALA A 164 2.43 -13.18 -3.27
CA ALA A 164 2.22 -13.56 -4.66
C ALA A 164 2.51 -12.38 -5.60
N PHE A 165 3.09 -12.69 -6.75
CA PHE A 165 3.17 -11.80 -7.88
C PHE A 165 2.18 -12.24 -8.95
N HIS A 166 1.34 -11.31 -9.42
CA HIS A 166 0.38 -11.54 -10.48
C HIS A 166 0.73 -10.64 -11.67
N PHE A 167 0.59 -11.22 -12.86
CA PHE A 167 0.61 -10.48 -14.12
C PHE A 167 -0.74 -10.70 -14.80
N VAL A 168 -1.39 -9.61 -15.17
CA VAL A 168 -2.64 -9.62 -15.95
C VAL A 168 -2.28 -9.14 -17.35
N THR A 169 -2.56 -9.97 -18.34
CA THR A 169 -2.40 -9.60 -19.76
C THR A 169 -3.72 -9.14 -20.35
N GLY A 170 -3.64 -8.37 -21.44
CA GLY A 170 -4.81 -8.00 -22.20
C GLY A 170 -5.58 -9.22 -22.73
N ALA A 171 -6.89 -9.07 -22.92
CA ALA A 171 -7.72 -10.10 -23.55
C ALA A 171 -7.41 -10.19 -25.06
N GLY A 172 -7.34 -11.42 -25.58
CA GLY A 172 -7.10 -11.65 -27.02
C GLY A 172 -6.74 -13.11 -27.33
N PRO A 173 -6.66 -13.49 -28.61
CA PRO A 173 -6.37 -14.86 -29.02
C PRO A 173 -5.01 -15.36 -28.51
N ASP A 174 -4.05 -14.46 -28.35
CA ASP A 174 -2.69 -14.79 -27.90
C ASP A 174 -2.50 -14.72 -26.38
N ALA A 175 -3.53 -14.38 -25.59
CA ALA A 175 -3.42 -14.17 -24.15
C ALA A 175 -2.81 -15.40 -23.44
N GLN A 176 -3.30 -16.59 -23.75
CA GLN A 176 -2.82 -17.84 -23.13
C GLN A 176 -1.34 -18.12 -23.44
N SER A 177 -0.92 -17.92 -24.68
CA SER A 177 0.48 -18.12 -25.07
C SER A 177 1.38 -17.05 -24.47
N THR A 178 0.90 -15.82 -24.36
CA THR A 178 1.61 -14.71 -23.72
C THR A 178 1.83 -14.97 -22.23
N ILE A 179 0.80 -15.42 -21.50
CA ILE A 179 0.92 -15.78 -20.08
C ILE A 179 1.91 -16.94 -19.90
N GLY A 180 1.91 -17.94 -20.77
CA GLY A 180 2.89 -19.04 -20.75
C GLY A 180 4.34 -18.54 -20.88
N ARG A 181 4.59 -17.62 -21.82
CA ARG A 181 5.91 -17.00 -22.00
C ARG A 181 6.32 -16.15 -20.78
N ILE A 182 5.40 -15.34 -20.26
CA ILE A 182 5.65 -14.53 -19.05
C ILE A 182 5.96 -15.42 -17.85
N ALA A 183 5.16 -16.45 -17.61
CA ALA A 183 5.38 -17.39 -16.50
C ALA A 183 6.74 -18.10 -16.61
N SER A 184 7.15 -18.49 -17.82
CA SER A 184 8.47 -19.09 -18.07
C SER A 184 9.61 -18.13 -17.71
N GLN A 185 9.53 -16.87 -18.15
CA GLN A 185 10.56 -15.87 -17.83
C GLN A 185 10.59 -15.52 -16.33
N LEU A 186 9.45 -15.36 -15.69
CA LEU A 186 9.36 -15.15 -14.24
C LEU A 186 9.98 -16.31 -13.45
N ALA A 187 9.77 -17.57 -13.90
CA ALA A 187 10.37 -18.75 -13.28
C ALA A 187 11.90 -18.73 -13.38
N ILE A 188 12.46 -18.33 -14.53
CA ILE A 188 13.91 -18.17 -14.72
C ILE A 188 14.47 -17.09 -13.82
N LEU A 189 13.82 -15.92 -13.75
CA LEU A 189 14.23 -14.81 -12.87
C LEU A 189 14.23 -15.24 -11.41
N GLN A 190 13.12 -15.83 -10.94
CA GLN A 190 13.02 -16.29 -9.56
C GLN A 190 14.04 -17.38 -9.24
N ARG A 191 14.27 -18.31 -10.17
CA ARG A 191 15.26 -19.36 -10.01
C ARG A 191 16.68 -18.82 -9.84
N SER A 192 17.03 -17.77 -10.58
CA SER A 192 18.37 -17.17 -10.51
C SER A 192 18.60 -16.31 -9.26
N GLU A 193 17.52 -15.72 -8.70
CA GLU A 193 17.61 -14.82 -7.55
C GLU A 193 17.58 -15.57 -6.20
N ILE A 194 16.64 -16.52 -6.05
CA ILE A 194 16.36 -17.16 -4.76
C ILE A 194 16.13 -18.67 -4.87
N SER A 195 16.31 -19.27 -6.04
CA SER A 195 15.93 -20.65 -6.35
C SER A 195 14.42 -20.88 -6.29
N ASN A 196 13.82 -20.82 -5.12
CA ASN A 196 12.36 -20.85 -4.87
C ASN A 196 12.05 -20.18 -3.51
N PRO A 197 10.85 -19.63 -3.33
CA PRO A 197 10.44 -19.04 -2.06
C PRO A 197 10.12 -20.13 -1.02
N PRO A 198 10.09 -19.77 0.31
CA PRO A 198 9.73 -20.68 1.38
C PRO A 198 8.33 -21.24 1.20
N ALA A 199 8.15 -22.55 1.41
CA ALA A 199 6.87 -23.22 1.16
C ALA A 199 5.88 -23.15 2.33
N TYR A 200 6.36 -23.03 3.58
CA TYR A 200 5.53 -23.19 4.76
C TYR A 200 4.39 -22.17 4.84
N GLY A 201 4.71 -20.88 4.80
CA GLY A 201 3.69 -19.82 4.83
C GLY A 201 2.75 -19.85 3.62
N ALA A 202 3.26 -20.25 2.45
CA ALA A 202 2.43 -20.40 1.25
C ALA A 202 1.43 -21.55 1.39
N ARG A 203 1.81 -22.67 2.02
CA ARG A 203 0.91 -23.80 2.31
C ARG A 203 -0.20 -23.40 3.29
N ILE A 204 0.13 -22.63 4.33
CA ILE A 204 -0.87 -22.07 5.26
C ILE A 204 -1.88 -21.21 4.51
N ALA A 205 -1.39 -20.23 3.72
CA ALA A 205 -2.26 -19.35 2.93
C ALA A 205 -3.11 -20.15 1.94
N SER A 206 -2.51 -21.11 1.23
CA SER A 206 -3.23 -21.96 0.29
C SER A 206 -4.33 -22.81 0.96
N LEU A 207 -4.05 -23.41 2.12
CA LEU A 207 -5.03 -24.16 2.88
C LEU A 207 -6.24 -23.31 3.24
N ILE A 208 -6.00 -22.13 3.81
CA ILE A 208 -7.08 -21.23 4.26
C ILE A 208 -7.88 -20.69 3.05
N LEU A 209 -7.21 -20.33 1.96
CA LEU A 209 -7.88 -19.76 0.78
C LEU A 209 -8.69 -20.80 -0.02
N ASN A 210 -8.39 -22.10 0.09
CA ASN A 210 -9.08 -23.14 -0.65
C ASN A 210 -10.09 -23.95 0.19
N ASP A 211 -10.14 -23.75 1.50
CA ASP A 211 -11.15 -24.35 2.39
C ASP A 211 -12.23 -23.31 2.72
N PRO A 212 -13.50 -23.51 2.31
CA PRO A 212 -14.56 -22.52 2.53
C PRO A 212 -14.83 -22.20 4.01
N ALA A 213 -14.63 -23.16 4.92
CA ALA A 213 -14.85 -22.96 6.35
C ALA A 213 -13.73 -22.10 6.95
N LEU A 214 -12.48 -22.45 6.65
CA LEU A 214 -11.31 -21.68 7.09
C LEU A 214 -11.28 -20.29 6.47
N PHE A 215 -11.65 -20.15 5.19
CA PHE A 215 -11.76 -18.85 4.52
C PHE A 215 -12.75 -17.92 5.23
N LYS A 216 -13.95 -18.44 5.56
CA LYS A 216 -14.99 -17.67 6.26
C LYS A 216 -14.53 -17.24 7.66
N GLU A 217 -13.84 -18.11 8.38
CA GLU A 217 -13.27 -17.80 9.69
C GLU A 217 -12.18 -16.72 9.58
N TRP A 218 -11.25 -16.89 8.63
CA TRP A 218 -10.21 -15.90 8.36
C TRP A 218 -10.78 -14.53 7.99
N GLU A 219 -11.79 -14.49 7.13
CA GLU A 219 -12.48 -13.25 6.74
C GLU A 219 -13.14 -12.57 7.96
N ALA A 220 -13.75 -13.33 8.88
CA ALA A 220 -14.29 -12.81 10.12
C ALA A 220 -13.21 -12.24 11.04
N ASN A 221 -12.04 -12.89 11.11
CA ASN A 221 -10.88 -12.39 11.85
C ASN A 221 -10.33 -11.08 11.27
N LEU A 222 -10.27 -10.97 9.93
CA LEU A 222 -9.88 -9.72 9.28
C LEU A 222 -10.82 -8.57 9.62
N ARG A 223 -12.14 -8.79 9.57
CA ARG A 223 -13.13 -7.78 9.99
C ARG A 223 -12.94 -7.36 11.44
N THR A 224 -12.66 -8.29 12.33
CA THR A 224 -12.40 -8.00 13.75
C THR A 224 -11.14 -7.15 13.92
N MET A 225 -10.05 -7.50 13.25
CA MET A 225 -8.79 -6.76 13.34
C MET A 225 -8.90 -5.35 12.74
N ALA A 226 -9.50 -5.21 11.56
CA ALA A 226 -9.73 -3.91 10.92
C ALA A 226 -10.68 -3.04 11.75
N GLY A 227 -11.78 -3.62 12.27
CA GLY A 227 -12.73 -2.94 13.15
C GLY A 227 -12.06 -2.37 14.40
N ARG A 228 -11.20 -3.16 15.05
CA ARG A 228 -10.42 -2.69 16.21
C ARG A 228 -9.55 -1.47 15.87
N ILE A 229 -8.90 -1.47 14.73
CA ILE A 229 -8.07 -0.32 14.30
C ILE A 229 -8.95 0.91 14.04
N ILE A 230 -10.09 0.74 13.38
CA ILE A 230 -11.05 1.80 13.13
C ILE A 230 -11.56 2.40 14.45
N ASP A 231 -11.86 1.58 15.44
CA ASP A 231 -12.33 2.03 16.75
C ASP A 231 -11.23 2.80 17.51
N MET A 232 -9.97 2.37 17.42
CA MET A 232 -8.85 3.10 18.02
C MET A 232 -8.63 4.47 17.34
N ARG A 233 -8.87 4.58 16.03
CA ARG A 233 -8.85 5.87 15.33
C ARG A 233 -9.93 6.81 15.85
N LYS A 234 -11.16 6.33 15.98
CA LYS A 234 -12.28 7.08 16.54
C LYS A 234 -11.99 7.54 17.97
N ALA A 235 -11.51 6.62 18.81
CA ALA A 235 -11.16 6.92 20.20
C ALA A 235 -10.05 7.96 20.31
N LEU A 236 -8.97 7.83 19.53
CA LEU A 236 -7.86 8.79 19.52
C LEU A 236 -8.34 10.18 19.08
N ARG A 237 -9.10 10.27 17.98
CA ARG A 237 -9.67 11.53 17.50
C ARG A 237 -10.55 12.17 18.55
N SER A 238 -11.51 11.44 19.11
CA SER A 238 -12.43 11.95 20.12
C SER A 238 -11.69 12.51 21.33
N LYS A 239 -10.67 11.80 21.84
CA LYS A 239 -9.86 12.27 22.96
C LYS A 239 -9.07 13.54 22.63
N LEU A 240 -8.46 13.62 21.46
CA LEU A 240 -7.72 14.80 21.02
C LEU A 240 -8.61 16.02 20.84
N GLU A 241 -9.81 15.86 20.27
CA GLU A 241 -10.77 16.94 20.08
C GLU A 241 -11.36 17.42 21.42
N GLN A 242 -11.56 16.53 22.39
CA GLN A 242 -11.93 16.89 23.75
C GLN A 242 -10.85 17.72 24.47
N LEU A 243 -9.56 17.35 24.31
CA LEU A 243 -8.44 18.03 24.96
C LEU A 243 -8.18 19.42 24.40
N ASN A 244 -8.36 19.66 23.13
CA ASN A 244 -8.13 20.96 22.50
C ASN A 244 -9.40 21.80 22.33
N GLY A 245 -10.56 21.27 22.68
CA GLY A 245 -11.86 21.98 22.61
C GLY A 245 -12.32 22.33 21.19
N LYS A 246 -11.72 21.76 20.14
CA LYS A 246 -12.02 22.10 18.75
C LYS A 246 -12.43 20.85 17.96
N GLU A 247 -13.74 20.71 17.72
CA GLU A 247 -14.28 19.64 16.87
C GLU A 247 -13.72 19.73 15.44
N GLY A 248 -13.48 18.58 14.82
CA GLY A 248 -12.99 18.47 13.45
C GLY A 248 -11.50 18.74 13.25
N SER A 249 -10.78 19.19 14.27
CA SER A 249 -9.34 19.50 14.15
C SER A 249 -8.46 18.29 13.87
N TRP A 250 -8.92 17.09 14.23
CA TRP A 250 -8.23 15.82 14.06
C TRP A 250 -8.95 14.84 13.11
N LYS A 251 -9.84 15.37 12.25
CA LYS A 251 -10.66 14.55 11.34
C LYS A 251 -9.83 13.62 10.44
N HIS A 252 -8.63 14.04 10.04
CA HIS A 252 -7.73 13.26 9.21
C HIS A 252 -7.39 11.88 9.82
N ILE A 253 -7.39 11.75 11.17
CA ILE A 253 -7.13 10.45 11.83
C ILE A 253 -8.20 9.42 11.45
N THR A 254 -9.46 9.82 11.28
CA THR A 254 -10.57 8.94 10.91
C THR A 254 -10.86 8.89 9.42
N GLU A 255 -10.36 9.87 8.65
CA GLU A 255 -10.41 9.85 7.18
C GLU A 255 -9.32 8.92 6.58
N GLN A 256 -8.23 8.72 7.31
CA GLN A 256 -7.19 7.74 6.99
C GLN A 256 -7.63 6.33 7.36
N ILE A 257 -7.16 5.33 6.62
CA ILE A 257 -7.48 3.92 6.83
C ILE A 257 -6.21 3.05 6.97
N GLY A 258 -6.41 1.80 7.41
CA GLY A 258 -5.33 0.82 7.56
C GLY A 258 -4.49 1.00 8.83
N MET A 259 -3.33 0.33 8.86
CA MET A 259 -2.49 0.21 10.05
C MET A 259 -1.85 1.50 10.53
N PHE A 260 -1.63 2.48 9.64
CA PHE A 260 -0.87 3.69 9.96
C PHE A 260 -1.73 4.93 9.96
N SER A 261 -1.39 5.88 10.84
CA SER A 261 -1.87 7.26 10.77
C SER A 261 -0.69 8.19 10.54
N PHE A 262 -0.87 9.11 9.62
CA PHE A 262 0.04 10.23 9.40
C PHE A 262 -0.49 11.41 10.22
N THR A 263 0.07 11.58 11.43
CA THR A 263 -0.52 12.46 12.45
C THR A 263 -0.44 13.95 12.12
N GLY A 264 0.49 14.33 11.24
CA GLY A 264 0.80 15.71 10.94
C GLY A 264 1.71 16.39 11.98
N LEU A 265 2.26 15.62 12.94
CA LEU A 265 3.27 16.13 13.87
C LEU A 265 4.58 16.41 13.13
N SER A 266 5.22 17.52 13.47
CA SER A 266 6.56 17.86 13.00
C SER A 266 7.61 16.94 13.61
N GLU A 267 8.80 16.82 12.99
CA GLU A 267 9.91 16.06 13.54
C GLU A 267 10.27 16.52 14.97
N LYS A 268 10.26 17.82 15.23
CA LYS A 268 10.50 18.38 16.57
C LYS A 268 9.50 17.85 17.59
N GLN A 269 8.21 17.85 17.25
CA GLN A 269 7.15 17.31 18.11
C GLN A 269 7.28 15.79 18.30
N VAL A 270 7.65 15.05 17.26
CA VAL A 270 7.90 13.60 17.34
C VAL A 270 9.08 13.26 18.25
N LEU A 271 10.17 14.00 18.18
CA LEU A 271 11.32 13.81 19.07
C LEU A 271 10.94 14.17 20.51
N LYS A 272 10.18 15.24 20.70
CA LYS A 272 9.73 15.67 22.03
C LYS A 272 8.78 14.65 22.68
N ILE A 273 7.80 14.12 21.96
CA ILE A 273 6.86 13.13 22.52
C ILE A 273 7.57 11.82 22.89
N ARG A 274 8.62 11.45 22.16
CA ARG A 274 9.48 10.30 22.50
C ARG A 274 10.21 10.53 23.82
N GLU A 275 10.76 11.72 24.00
CA GLU A 275 11.51 12.11 25.21
C GLU A 275 10.60 12.16 26.45
N VAL A 276 9.45 12.86 26.37
CA VAL A 276 8.64 13.18 27.55
C VAL A 276 7.57 12.15 27.86
N ALA A 277 7.20 11.31 26.90
CA ALA A 277 6.08 10.37 27.03
C ALA A 277 6.38 8.97 26.51
N HIS A 278 7.58 8.70 26.03
CA HIS A 278 7.99 7.40 25.50
C HIS A 278 6.99 6.82 24.45
N VAL A 279 6.35 7.71 23.69
CA VAL A 279 5.52 7.34 22.55
C VAL A 279 6.38 7.35 21.29
N TYR A 280 6.54 6.18 20.67
CA TYR A 280 7.46 5.98 19.55
C TYR A 280 6.71 5.99 18.21
N MET A 281 7.14 6.85 17.31
CA MET A 281 6.69 6.94 15.93
C MET A 281 7.84 7.34 15.01
N THR A 282 7.65 7.24 13.71
CA THR A 282 8.66 7.69 12.75
C THR A 282 8.76 9.21 12.73
N LYS A 283 9.95 9.75 12.43
CA LYS A 283 10.23 11.21 12.47
C LYS A 283 9.29 12.05 11.60
N ASN A 284 8.70 11.47 10.56
CA ASN A 284 7.71 12.12 9.70
C ASN A 284 6.28 12.12 10.27
N GLY A 285 6.09 11.71 11.51
CA GLY A 285 4.78 11.71 12.18
C GLY A 285 3.89 10.48 11.89
N ARG A 286 4.41 9.41 11.26
CA ARG A 286 3.65 8.16 11.08
C ARG A 286 3.66 7.34 12.36
N ILE A 287 2.46 7.02 12.87
CA ILE A 287 2.24 6.11 14.00
C ILE A 287 1.48 4.85 13.56
N SER A 288 1.75 3.70 14.21
CA SER A 288 0.97 2.48 14.02
C SER A 288 -0.28 2.52 14.91
N MET A 289 -1.46 2.52 14.29
CA MET A 289 -2.73 2.45 15.00
C MET A 289 -2.96 1.08 15.64
N ALA A 290 -2.31 0.03 15.13
CA ALA A 290 -2.36 -1.31 15.71
C ALA A 290 -1.73 -1.39 17.11
N GLY A 291 -0.83 -0.46 17.45
CA GLY A 291 -0.24 -0.35 18.79
C GLY A 291 -1.17 0.28 19.84
N LEU A 292 -2.24 0.95 19.40
CA LEU A 292 -3.23 1.52 20.31
C LEU A 292 -4.20 0.45 20.84
N ASN A 293 -4.65 0.66 22.07
CA ASN A 293 -5.68 -0.12 22.72
C ASN A 293 -6.45 0.76 23.73
N THR A 294 -7.49 0.23 24.33
CA THR A 294 -8.35 0.95 25.28
C THR A 294 -7.60 1.45 26.53
N LYS A 295 -6.46 0.84 26.88
CA LYS A 295 -5.65 1.21 28.05
C LYS A 295 -4.65 2.35 27.77
N ASN A 296 -4.19 2.49 26.51
CA ASN A 296 -3.15 3.45 26.16
C ASN A 296 -3.60 4.61 25.25
N VAL A 297 -4.78 4.54 24.65
CA VAL A 297 -5.26 5.56 23.69
C VAL A 297 -5.39 6.94 24.34
N GLU A 298 -5.86 7.02 25.58
CA GLU A 298 -5.97 8.28 26.32
C GLU A 298 -4.60 8.87 26.67
N TYR A 299 -3.68 8.01 27.14
CA TYR A 299 -2.30 8.41 27.40
C TYR A 299 -1.65 9.00 26.14
N THR A 300 -1.80 8.33 25.01
CA THR A 300 -1.26 8.76 23.72
C THR A 300 -1.88 10.09 23.29
N ALA A 301 -3.20 10.29 23.46
CA ALA A 301 -3.88 11.54 23.15
C ALA A 301 -3.35 12.71 23.98
N ARG A 302 -3.21 12.53 25.31
CA ARG A 302 -2.64 13.54 26.21
C ARG A 302 -1.19 13.90 25.85
N ALA A 303 -0.39 12.91 25.49
CA ALA A 303 0.99 13.12 25.06
C ALA A 303 1.09 13.92 23.76
N ILE A 304 0.23 13.63 22.77
CA ILE A 304 0.15 14.38 21.51
C ILE A 304 -0.32 15.81 21.79
N ASP A 305 -1.40 16.00 22.54
CA ASP A 305 -1.95 17.32 22.87
C ASP A 305 -0.89 18.22 23.56
N LYS A 306 -0.15 17.66 24.51
CA LYS A 306 0.94 18.34 25.21
C LYS A 306 1.98 18.91 24.25
N VAL A 307 2.54 18.06 23.37
CA VAL A 307 3.61 18.50 22.44
C VAL A 307 3.11 19.42 21.33
N VAL A 308 1.82 19.37 21.02
CA VAL A 308 1.19 20.31 20.05
C VAL A 308 1.01 21.69 20.68
N LYS A 309 0.67 21.77 21.96
CA LYS A 309 0.50 23.05 22.69
C LYS A 309 1.83 23.72 23.05
N GLU A 310 2.91 22.94 23.21
CA GLU A 310 4.24 23.43 23.56
C GLU A 310 5.09 23.83 22.31
N ALA A 311 4.58 23.65 21.09
CA ALA A 311 5.28 23.95 19.85
C ALA A 311 4.88 25.28 19.26
#